data_bb8e2bf0088bf4db8ef4ef33ea06cd06
#
_entry.id   bb8e2bf0088bf4db8ef4ef33ea06cd06
#
_cell.length_a   1.000
_cell.length_b   1.000
_cell.length_c   1.000
_cell.angle_alpha   90.00
_cell.angle_beta   90.00
_cell.angle_gamma   90.00
#
_symmetry.space_group_name_H-M   'P 1'
#
loop_
_entity.id
_entity.type
_entity.pdbx_description
1 polymer ?
#
loop_
_entity_poly.entity_id
_entity_poly.type
_entity_poly.pdbx_seq_one_letter_code
_entity_poly.pdbx_strand_id
1 'polypeptide(L)'
;CCNTCAFCVSVGEKPIRTLSIDSIRRRLQIIHEHGIKNVRVLDRTFNYNARRAKELLQLFLEFPDIRFHLEIHPALLSEELKEELRRLPQGLLHLEAGIQSLREPVLKQSRRMGKLSDALAGLELHCSLPNMEPHAALIAGLPHYHLNEYFEEVYPLAGYNAGEIQLESLKLLPGTEMRRQAETLGIHYSPFPPYEVLETNEISVGELQTARQLSRLLDGFYNTPAWHALTRELILNDKTFLHKFLEYLIRINLIDQPMSLEKRGLILYEYCKQNCPEYQTQASIAWIE
;
A
#
# COMPACT_ATOMS: atom_id res chain seq x y z
N CYS A 1 1.09 -6.33 17.57
CA CYS A 1 0.26 -5.20 17.13
C CYS A 1 -0.66 -4.72 18.24
N CYS A 2 -0.83 -3.42 18.41
CA CYS A 2 -1.75 -2.82 19.40
C CYS A 2 -3.20 -2.72 18.88
N ASN A 3 -3.36 -2.72 17.55
CA ASN A 3 -4.64 -2.55 16.88
C ASN A 3 -5.60 -3.73 17.10
N THR A 4 -6.89 -3.49 16.83
CA THR A 4 -7.99 -4.46 16.98
C THR A 4 -8.72 -4.71 15.66
N CYS A 5 -8.02 -4.56 14.51
CA CYS A 5 -8.59 -4.70 13.18
C CYS A 5 -9.31 -6.05 13.02
N ALA A 6 -10.60 -6.02 12.65
CA ALA A 6 -11.46 -7.21 12.60
C ALA A 6 -11.00 -8.26 11.58
N PHE A 7 -10.26 -7.84 10.54
CA PHE A 7 -9.73 -8.72 9.48
C PHE A 7 -8.36 -9.32 9.80
N CYS A 8 -7.67 -8.85 10.88
CA CYS A 8 -6.28 -9.19 11.12
C CYS A 8 -6.10 -10.32 12.15
N VAL A 9 -5.27 -11.31 11.84
CA VAL A 9 -4.95 -12.42 12.76
C VAL A 9 -4.09 -11.99 13.94
N SER A 10 -3.30 -10.90 13.82
CA SER A 10 -2.40 -10.42 14.87
C SER A 10 -3.11 -9.87 16.11
N VAL A 11 -4.43 -9.65 16.05
CA VAL A 11 -5.24 -9.22 17.20
C VAL A 11 -5.19 -10.23 18.36
N GLY A 12 -5.06 -11.52 18.05
CA GLY A 12 -4.97 -12.59 19.06
C GLY A 12 -3.60 -12.73 19.73
N GLU A 13 -2.56 -12.08 19.24
CA GLU A 13 -1.18 -12.22 19.71
C GLU A 13 -0.88 -11.23 20.87
N LYS A 14 -1.49 -11.46 22.02
CA LYS A 14 -1.26 -10.65 23.23
C LYS A 14 -0.71 -11.50 24.36
N PRO A 15 0.18 -10.94 25.24
CA PRO A 15 0.78 -9.61 25.20
C PRO A 15 1.80 -9.43 24.07
N ILE A 16 2.03 -8.16 23.67
CA ILE A 16 3.09 -7.83 22.73
C ILE A 16 4.44 -8.20 23.36
N ARG A 17 5.21 -9.04 22.67
CA ARG A 17 6.54 -9.45 23.10
C ARG A 17 7.59 -8.71 22.27
N THR A 18 8.63 -8.23 22.92
CA THR A 18 9.72 -7.48 22.28
C THR A 18 11.06 -8.15 22.54
N LEU A 19 11.95 -8.14 21.55
CA LEU A 19 13.35 -8.47 21.73
C LEU A 19 14.10 -7.28 22.34
N SER A 20 15.17 -7.51 23.09
CA SER A 20 16.05 -6.43 23.53
C SER A 20 16.79 -5.81 22.32
N ILE A 21 17.15 -4.53 22.42
CA ILE A 21 17.94 -3.84 21.41
C ILE A 21 19.24 -4.56 21.12
N ASP A 22 19.93 -5.05 22.14
CA ASP A 22 21.19 -5.82 21.98
C ASP A 22 20.97 -7.13 21.24
N SER A 23 19.83 -7.81 21.46
CA SER A 23 19.52 -9.03 20.71
C SER A 23 19.26 -8.72 19.22
N ILE A 24 18.62 -7.58 18.91
CA ILE A 24 18.38 -7.15 17.53
C ILE A 24 19.72 -6.74 16.89
N ARG A 25 20.56 -5.97 17.61
CA ARG A 25 21.90 -5.56 17.11
C ARG A 25 22.74 -6.78 16.71
N ARG A 26 22.82 -7.81 17.56
CA ARG A 26 23.56 -9.04 17.22
C ARG A 26 23.04 -9.72 15.96
N ARG A 27 21.73 -9.74 15.74
CA ARG A 27 21.12 -10.32 14.53
C ARG A 27 21.42 -9.48 13.29
N LEU A 28 21.34 -8.16 13.41
CA LEU A 28 21.68 -7.25 12.31
C LEU A 28 23.16 -7.34 11.95
N GLN A 29 24.03 -7.53 12.94
CA GLN A 29 25.46 -7.76 12.71
C GLN A 29 25.68 -9.01 11.82
N ILE A 30 25.04 -10.14 12.15
CA ILE A 30 25.12 -11.36 11.36
C ILE A 30 24.59 -11.12 9.92
N ILE A 31 23.46 -10.43 9.79
CA ILE A 31 22.86 -10.09 8.49
C ILE A 31 23.83 -9.23 7.66
N HIS A 32 24.45 -8.23 8.29
CA HIS A 32 25.42 -7.35 7.65
C HIS A 32 26.69 -8.10 7.20
N GLU A 33 27.26 -8.97 8.08
CA GLU A 33 28.43 -9.81 7.77
C GLU A 33 28.19 -10.76 6.58
N HIS A 34 26.94 -11.17 6.35
CA HIS A 34 26.55 -11.98 5.19
C HIS A 34 26.20 -11.13 3.94
N GLY A 35 26.41 -9.82 3.97
CA GLY A 35 26.21 -8.93 2.85
C GLY A 35 24.75 -8.72 2.43
N ILE A 36 23.78 -9.01 3.31
CA ILE A 36 22.35 -8.85 3.04
C ILE A 36 22.00 -7.36 3.09
N LYS A 37 21.40 -6.85 2.02
CA LYS A 37 21.11 -5.42 1.83
C LYS A 37 19.66 -5.02 2.12
N ASN A 38 18.74 -5.97 2.21
CA ASN A 38 17.32 -5.69 2.43
C ASN A 38 16.78 -6.52 3.59
N VAL A 39 16.17 -5.87 4.57
CA VAL A 39 15.58 -6.50 5.76
C VAL A 39 14.13 -6.06 5.92
N ARG A 40 13.19 -7.00 5.86
CA ARG A 40 11.79 -6.74 6.23
C ARG A 40 11.62 -6.99 7.73
N VAL A 41 11.21 -5.94 8.46
CA VAL A 41 10.90 -6.01 9.88
C VAL A 41 9.44 -6.43 10.04
N LEU A 42 9.22 -7.56 10.73
CA LEU A 42 7.88 -8.16 10.88
C LEU A 42 7.06 -7.57 12.04
N ASP A 43 7.38 -6.38 12.50
CA ASP A 43 6.56 -5.64 13.47
C ASP A 43 5.34 -5.05 12.77
N ARG A 44 4.16 -5.63 13.01
CA ARG A 44 2.87 -5.26 12.38
C ARG A 44 2.42 -3.82 12.59
N THR A 45 3.05 -3.09 13.48
CA THR A 45 2.91 -1.65 13.70
C THR A 45 4.18 -1.20 14.39
N PHE A 46 5.20 -0.92 13.62
CA PHE A 46 6.52 -0.53 14.11
C PHE A 46 6.46 0.64 15.09
N ASN A 47 5.62 1.61 14.80
CA ASN A 47 5.49 2.86 15.55
C ASN A 47 4.45 2.83 16.69
N TYR A 48 3.97 1.66 17.13
CA TYR A 48 3.00 1.59 18.23
C TYR A 48 3.56 2.10 19.56
N ASN A 49 4.87 2.02 19.74
CA ASN A 49 5.60 2.57 20.88
C ASN A 49 6.70 3.50 20.34
N ALA A 50 6.44 4.81 20.42
CA ALA A 50 7.31 5.83 19.83
C ALA A 50 8.74 5.78 20.37
N ARG A 51 8.93 5.56 21.70
CA ARG A 51 10.26 5.46 22.32
C ARG A 51 11.05 4.29 21.73
N ARG A 52 10.44 3.12 21.67
CA ARG A 52 11.10 1.93 21.11
C ARG A 52 11.37 2.09 19.61
N ALA A 53 10.43 2.67 18.86
CA ALA A 53 10.64 2.95 17.44
C ALA A 53 11.87 3.84 17.23
N LYS A 54 12.01 4.90 18.02
CA LYS A 54 13.19 5.78 18.00
C LYS A 54 14.49 4.99 18.32
N GLU A 55 14.50 4.18 19.37
CA GLU A 55 15.66 3.36 19.73
C GLU A 55 16.07 2.43 18.57
N LEU A 56 15.09 1.85 17.85
CA LEU A 56 15.34 1.00 16.69
C LEU A 56 15.84 1.79 15.48
N LEU A 57 15.29 2.97 15.20
CA LEU A 57 15.77 3.84 14.14
C LEU A 57 17.23 4.27 14.36
N GLN A 58 17.61 4.57 15.60
CA GLN A 58 19.00 4.85 15.96
C GLN A 58 19.90 3.63 15.75
N LEU A 59 19.42 2.42 16.09
CA LEU A 59 20.14 1.18 15.81
C LEU A 59 20.33 0.94 14.31
N PHE A 60 19.33 1.24 13.48
CA PHE A 60 19.42 1.03 12.03
C PHE A 60 20.49 1.91 11.38
N LEU A 61 20.78 3.09 11.95
CA LEU A 61 21.88 3.95 11.49
C LEU A 61 23.26 3.31 11.65
N GLU A 62 23.42 2.31 12.54
CA GLU A 62 24.65 1.54 12.66
C GLU A 62 24.90 0.60 11.46
N PHE A 63 23.88 0.40 10.60
CA PHE A 63 23.89 -0.49 9.44
C PHE A 63 23.45 0.25 8.15
N PRO A 64 24.20 1.27 7.71
CA PRO A 64 23.78 2.16 6.61
C PRO A 64 23.66 1.46 5.24
N ASP A 65 24.27 0.28 5.10
CA ASP A 65 24.20 -0.54 3.88
C ASP A 65 22.95 -1.41 3.79
N ILE A 66 22.13 -1.43 4.84
CA ILE A 66 20.90 -2.22 4.92
C ILE A 66 19.70 -1.30 4.76
N ARG A 67 18.84 -1.62 3.82
CA ARG A 67 17.51 -1.00 3.66
C ARG A 67 16.49 -1.77 4.50
N PHE A 68 15.76 -1.06 5.37
CA PHE A 68 14.75 -1.64 6.25
C PHE A 68 13.35 -1.35 5.74
N HIS A 69 12.55 -2.39 5.52
CA HIS A 69 11.13 -2.27 5.23
C HIS A 69 10.34 -2.37 6.54
N LEU A 70 9.52 -1.36 6.85
CA LEU A 70 8.75 -1.24 8.09
C LEU A 70 7.26 -1.03 7.77
N GLU A 71 6.40 -1.73 8.52
CA GLU A 71 4.95 -1.49 8.51
C GLU A 71 4.59 -0.47 9.60
N ILE A 72 4.00 0.66 9.25
CA ILE A 72 3.59 1.72 10.19
C ILE A 72 2.08 1.94 10.19
N HIS A 73 1.60 2.47 11.30
CA HIS A 73 0.27 3.04 11.39
C HIS A 73 0.38 4.57 11.29
N PRO A 74 -0.05 5.20 10.18
CA PRO A 74 0.23 6.62 9.93
C PRO A 74 -0.42 7.55 10.98
N ALA A 75 -1.57 7.18 11.56
CA ALA A 75 -2.20 7.95 12.64
C ALA A 75 -1.45 7.90 13.99
N LEU A 76 -0.41 7.06 14.12
CA LEU A 76 0.36 6.93 15.37
C LEU A 76 1.75 7.57 15.29
N LEU A 77 1.96 8.52 14.40
CA LEU A 77 3.22 9.27 14.29
C LEU A 77 3.24 10.41 15.29
N SER A 78 4.00 10.26 16.40
CA SER A 78 4.26 11.36 17.33
C SER A 78 5.19 12.41 16.71
N GLU A 79 5.14 13.66 17.18
CA GLU A 79 6.02 14.72 16.68
C GLU A 79 7.51 14.36 16.82
N GLU A 80 7.88 13.73 17.94
CA GLU A 80 9.23 13.25 18.15
C GLU A 80 9.67 12.23 17.09
N LEU A 81 8.80 11.29 16.74
CA LEU A 81 9.10 10.28 15.72
C LEU A 81 9.16 10.90 14.31
N LYS A 82 8.30 11.88 14.02
CA LYS A 82 8.35 12.65 12.78
C LYS A 82 9.70 13.37 12.59
N GLU A 83 10.23 13.96 13.66
CA GLU A 83 11.54 14.60 13.64
C GLU A 83 12.69 13.59 13.41
N GLU A 84 12.62 12.42 14.02
CA GLU A 84 13.60 11.35 13.76
C GLU A 84 13.57 10.90 12.29
N LEU A 85 12.37 10.66 11.73
CA LEU A 85 12.22 10.25 10.33
C LEU A 85 12.83 11.27 9.36
N ARG A 86 12.67 12.58 9.61
CA ARG A 86 13.25 13.63 8.77
C ARG A 86 14.79 13.62 8.73
N ARG A 87 15.43 13.11 9.77
CA ARG A 87 16.90 13.10 9.92
C ARG A 87 17.58 11.86 9.34
N LEU A 88 16.81 10.84 8.98
CA LEU A 88 17.38 9.59 8.47
C LEU A 88 17.95 9.78 7.05
N PRO A 89 19.01 9.06 6.70
CA PRO A 89 19.57 9.11 5.36
C PRO A 89 18.62 8.50 4.33
N GLN A 90 18.73 8.99 3.10
CA GLN A 90 17.99 8.45 1.96
C GLN A 90 18.33 6.96 1.74
N GLY A 91 17.31 6.16 1.41
CA GLY A 91 17.46 4.73 1.10
C GLY A 91 17.54 3.81 2.30
N LEU A 92 17.63 4.34 3.56
CA LEU A 92 17.64 3.50 4.75
C LEU A 92 16.31 2.83 5.01
N LEU A 93 15.19 3.53 4.78
CA LEU A 93 13.85 3.03 5.07
C LEU A 93 12.96 2.97 3.82
N HIS A 94 12.17 1.90 3.77
CA HIS A 94 10.94 1.79 3.00
C HIS A 94 9.79 1.66 3.99
N LEU A 95 8.85 2.60 4.00
CA LEU A 95 7.74 2.61 4.94
C LEU A 95 6.43 2.24 4.24
N GLU A 96 5.80 1.18 4.69
CA GLU A 96 4.45 0.77 4.28
C GLU A 96 3.43 1.35 5.25
N ALA A 97 2.58 2.26 4.77
CA ALA A 97 1.52 2.87 5.53
C ALA A 97 0.19 2.18 5.25
N GLY A 98 -0.28 1.37 6.17
CA GLY A 98 -1.60 0.74 6.08
C GLY A 98 -2.71 1.78 6.27
N ILE A 99 -3.31 2.27 5.20
CA ILE A 99 -4.46 3.17 5.21
C ILE A 99 -5.75 2.35 5.27
N GLN A 100 -5.85 1.30 4.47
CA GLN A 100 -6.92 0.33 4.27
C GLN A 100 -8.12 0.88 3.47
N SER A 101 -8.60 2.09 3.76
CA SER A 101 -9.60 2.86 3.05
C SER A 101 -9.57 4.32 3.49
N LEU A 102 -10.08 5.22 2.68
CA LEU A 102 -10.35 6.63 3.02
C LEU A 102 -11.82 6.87 3.44
N ARG A 103 -12.59 5.79 3.68
CA ARG A 103 -14.00 5.85 4.08
C ARG A 103 -14.15 5.52 5.56
N GLU A 104 -14.65 6.48 6.35
CA GLU A 104 -14.87 6.28 7.80
C GLU A 104 -15.78 5.08 8.13
N PRO A 105 -16.89 4.82 7.39
CA PRO A 105 -17.72 3.64 7.65
C PRO A 105 -16.95 2.32 7.50
N VAL A 106 -16.09 2.21 6.45
CA VAL A 106 -15.25 1.04 6.18
C VAL A 106 -14.22 0.84 7.31
N LEU A 107 -13.53 1.92 7.71
CA LEU A 107 -12.54 1.89 8.78
C LEU A 107 -13.18 1.54 10.14
N LYS A 108 -14.36 2.10 10.43
CA LYS A 108 -15.12 1.82 11.66
C LYS A 108 -15.55 0.36 11.72
N GLN A 109 -16.14 -0.18 10.64
CA GLN A 109 -16.56 -1.59 10.58
C GLN A 109 -15.37 -2.53 10.71
N SER A 110 -14.25 -2.15 10.13
CA SER A 110 -12.99 -2.90 10.21
C SER A 110 -12.27 -2.74 11.55
N ARG A 111 -12.82 -1.97 12.49
CA ARG A 111 -12.21 -1.63 13.80
C ARG A 111 -10.79 -1.08 13.66
N ARG A 112 -10.54 -0.32 12.59
CA ARG A 112 -9.26 0.36 12.40
C ARG A 112 -9.14 1.49 13.41
N MET A 113 -8.05 1.51 14.18
CA MET A 113 -7.81 2.53 15.20
C MET A 113 -7.34 3.85 14.59
N GLY A 114 -7.56 4.94 15.33
CA GLY A 114 -7.16 6.30 14.93
C GLY A 114 -8.22 7.00 14.09
N LYS A 115 -8.07 8.31 13.92
CA LYS A 115 -8.93 9.12 13.06
C LYS A 115 -8.35 9.10 11.64
N LEU A 116 -9.23 9.15 10.64
CA LEU A 116 -8.81 9.26 9.24
C LEU A 116 -7.96 10.52 9.01
N SER A 117 -8.32 11.65 9.61
CA SER A 117 -7.54 12.89 9.51
C SER A 117 -6.08 12.72 9.97
N ASP A 118 -5.86 12.00 11.07
CA ASP A 118 -4.52 11.78 11.61
C ASP A 118 -3.73 10.81 10.71
N ALA A 119 -4.42 9.81 10.13
CA ALA A 119 -3.81 8.88 9.18
C ALA A 119 -3.38 9.58 7.88
N LEU A 120 -4.23 10.49 7.36
CA LEU A 120 -3.91 11.28 6.18
C LEU A 120 -2.77 12.27 6.44
N ALA A 121 -2.77 12.97 7.57
CA ALA A 121 -1.66 13.85 7.95
C ALA A 121 -0.34 13.08 8.11
N GLY A 122 -0.39 11.86 8.66
CA GLY A 122 0.78 11.00 8.75
C GLY A 122 1.27 10.51 7.39
N LEU A 123 0.37 10.18 6.46
CA LEU A 123 0.71 9.80 5.09
C LEU A 123 1.28 10.99 4.32
N GLU A 124 0.66 12.16 4.40
CA GLU A 124 1.15 13.40 3.76
C GLU A 124 2.58 13.72 4.20
N LEU A 125 2.83 13.67 5.52
CA LEU A 125 4.19 13.83 6.02
C LEU A 125 5.13 12.79 5.38
N HIS A 126 4.76 11.52 5.41
CA HIS A 126 5.57 10.43 4.87
C HIS A 126 5.89 10.66 3.38
N CYS A 127 4.90 11.03 2.58
CA CYS A 127 5.06 11.34 1.17
C CYS A 127 5.89 12.62 0.90
N SER A 128 5.96 13.54 1.87
CA SER A 128 6.74 14.77 1.75
C SER A 128 8.23 14.60 2.06
N LEU A 129 8.62 13.46 2.64
CA LEU A 129 10.00 13.20 3.04
C LEU A 129 10.83 12.69 1.85
N PRO A 130 11.84 13.44 1.37
CA PRO A 130 12.63 13.06 0.19
C PRO A 130 13.53 11.86 0.42
N ASN A 131 13.73 11.47 1.68
CA ASN A 131 14.56 10.34 2.11
C ASN A 131 13.78 9.05 2.31
N MET A 132 12.46 9.03 2.04
CA MET A 132 11.59 7.90 2.22
C MET A 132 10.97 7.45 0.90
N GLU A 133 10.61 6.16 0.83
CA GLU A 133 9.77 5.63 -0.24
C GLU A 133 8.38 5.39 0.33
N PRO A 134 7.40 6.25 0.03
CA PRO A 134 6.06 6.13 0.58
C PRO A 134 5.25 5.06 -0.13
N HIS A 135 4.65 4.16 0.66
CA HIS A 135 3.78 3.11 0.19
C HIS A 135 2.44 3.19 0.94
N ALA A 136 1.34 3.34 0.22
CA ALA A 136 -0.02 3.36 0.74
C ALA A 136 -0.76 2.08 0.39
N ALA A 137 -1.31 1.37 1.41
CA ALA A 137 -2.04 0.13 1.20
C ALA A 137 -3.54 0.31 1.47
N LEU A 138 -4.36 -0.08 0.50
CA LEU A 138 -5.82 -0.20 0.54
C LEU A 138 -6.23 -1.68 0.52
N ILE A 139 -7.45 -1.99 1.00
CA ILE A 139 -7.98 -3.37 0.98
C ILE A 139 -9.34 -3.40 0.28
N ALA A 140 -9.43 -4.09 -0.85
CA ALA A 140 -10.68 -4.35 -1.56
C ALA A 140 -11.46 -5.50 -0.91
N GLY A 141 -12.80 -5.37 -0.85
CA GLY A 141 -13.69 -6.38 -0.27
C GLY A 141 -13.95 -6.20 1.22
N LEU A 142 -13.56 -5.08 1.82
CA LEU A 142 -14.03 -4.70 3.16
C LEU A 142 -15.53 -4.34 3.11
N PRO A 143 -16.32 -4.61 4.18
CA PRO A 143 -17.71 -4.20 4.26
C PRO A 143 -17.90 -2.69 4.10
N HIS A 144 -19.02 -2.28 3.53
CA HIS A 144 -19.39 -0.87 3.24
C HIS A 144 -18.47 -0.17 2.23
N TYR A 145 -17.82 -0.93 1.35
CA TYR A 145 -16.85 -0.42 0.41
C TYR A 145 -17.26 -0.79 -1.02
N HIS A 146 -17.63 0.22 -1.83
CA HIS A 146 -18.11 0.05 -3.21
C HIS A 146 -16.99 0.20 -4.23
N LEU A 147 -17.17 -0.39 -5.43
CA LEU A 147 -16.15 -0.38 -6.48
C LEU A 147 -15.66 1.03 -6.84
N ASN A 148 -16.56 1.98 -7.03
CA ASN A 148 -16.18 3.34 -7.45
C ASN A 148 -15.29 4.04 -6.41
N GLU A 149 -15.44 3.70 -5.12
CA GLU A 149 -14.65 4.30 -4.04
C GLU A 149 -13.18 3.90 -4.13
N TYR A 150 -12.84 2.70 -4.65
CA TYR A 150 -11.44 2.31 -4.87
C TYR A 150 -10.78 3.23 -5.90
N PHE A 151 -11.47 3.55 -6.99
CA PHE A 151 -10.96 4.50 -7.98
C PHE A 151 -10.81 5.90 -7.36
N GLU A 152 -11.83 6.37 -6.64
CA GLU A 152 -11.83 7.69 -6.01
C GLU A 152 -10.70 7.86 -4.99
N GLU A 153 -10.34 6.81 -4.26
CA GLU A 153 -9.29 6.84 -3.23
C GLU A 153 -7.87 6.88 -3.81
N VAL A 154 -7.67 6.41 -5.04
CA VAL A 154 -6.36 6.52 -5.71
C VAL A 154 -5.99 7.98 -5.99
N TYR A 155 -6.95 8.86 -6.33
CA TYR A 155 -6.66 10.26 -6.65
C TYR A 155 -5.98 11.04 -5.51
N PRO A 156 -6.53 11.08 -4.28
CA PRO A 156 -5.86 11.75 -3.17
C PRO A 156 -4.52 11.10 -2.81
N LEU A 157 -4.39 9.77 -2.91
CA LEU A 157 -3.11 9.09 -2.66
C LEU A 157 -2.05 9.48 -3.69
N ALA A 158 -2.41 9.57 -4.97
CA ALA A 158 -1.56 10.11 -6.02
C ALA A 158 -1.27 11.60 -5.80
N GLY A 159 -2.24 12.37 -5.27
CA GLY A 159 -2.08 13.77 -4.88
C GLY A 159 -1.00 13.97 -3.83
N TYR A 160 -0.96 13.13 -2.79
CA TYR A 160 0.10 13.11 -1.77
C TYR A 160 1.46 12.66 -2.32
N ASN A 161 1.54 12.20 -3.57
CA ASN A 161 2.74 11.63 -4.17
C ASN A 161 3.20 10.34 -3.48
N ALA A 162 2.23 9.45 -3.15
CA ALA A 162 2.58 8.10 -2.72
C ALA A 162 3.37 7.43 -3.85
N GLY A 163 4.58 6.95 -3.54
CA GLY A 163 5.45 6.29 -4.53
C GLY A 163 4.90 4.94 -4.98
N GLU A 164 4.13 4.29 -4.11
CA GLU A 164 3.43 3.04 -4.37
C GLU A 164 2.03 3.07 -3.77
N ILE A 165 1.03 2.63 -4.54
CA ILE A 165 -0.35 2.44 -4.09
C ILE A 165 -0.72 0.99 -4.34
N GLN A 166 -0.91 0.23 -3.26
CA GLN A 166 -1.39 -1.15 -3.32
C GLN A 166 -2.89 -1.24 -3.03
N LEU A 167 -3.60 -2.01 -3.82
CA LEU A 167 -4.99 -2.40 -3.58
C LEU A 167 -5.04 -3.93 -3.42
N GLU A 168 -4.97 -4.40 -2.19
CA GLU A 168 -4.96 -5.83 -1.84
C GLU A 168 -6.38 -6.39 -1.72
N SER A 169 -6.59 -7.63 -2.20
CA SER A 169 -7.85 -8.35 -1.97
C SER A 169 -7.94 -8.83 -0.51
N LEU A 170 -9.06 -8.58 0.14
CA LEU A 170 -9.32 -9.09 1.49
C LEU A 170 -9.29 -10.61 1.53
N LYS A 171 -8.51 -11.16 2.45
CA LYS A 171 -8.46 -12.58 2.78
C LYS A 171 -9.09 -12.80 4.15
N LEU A 172 -10.16 -13.58 4.18
CA LEU A 172 -10.92 -13.83 5.41
C LEU A 172 -10.29 -14.96 6.23
N LEU A 173 -9.14 -14.64 6.84
CA LEU A 173 -8.27 -15.62 7.49
C LEU A 173 -8.92 -16.28 8.71
N PRO A 174 -8.65 -17.59 8.96
CA PRO A 174 -9.13 -18.29 10.15
C PRO A 174 -8.74 -17.57 11.45
N GLY A 175 -9.67 -17.55 12.41
CA GLY A 175 -9.45 -16.90 13.72
C GLY A 175 -9.74 -15.41 13.77
N THR A 176 -9.98 -14.74 12.64
CA THR A 176 -10.33 -13.31 12.62
C THR A 176 -11.78 -13.07 13.07
N GLU A 177 -12.02 -11.90 13.64
CA GLU A 177 -13.36 -11.46 14.03
C GLU A 177 -14.28 -11.34 12.81
N MET A 178 -13.78 -10.73 11.74
CA MET A 178 -14.54 -10.53 10.51
C MET A 178 -14.97 -11.87 9.88
N ARG A 179 -14.14 -12.92 9.96
CA ARG A 179 -14.53 -14.25 9.50
C ARG A 179 -15.67 -14.85 10.36
N ARG A 180 -15.66 -14.62 11.66
CA ARG A 180 -16.76 -15.09 12.55
C ARG A 180 -18.08 -14.36 12.26
N GLN A 181 -18.00 -13.14 11.75
CA GLN A 181 -19.14 -12.30 11.42
C GLN A 181 -19.49 -12.30 9.94
N ALA A 182 -18.87 -13.17 9.12
CA ALA A 182 -18.99 -13.15 7.66
C ALA A 182 -20.45 -13.18 7.19
N GLU A 183 -21.25 -14.09 7.73
CA GLU A 183 -22.68 -14.22 7.40
C GLU A 183 -23.47 -12.94 7.76
N THR A 184 -23.25 -12.38 8.95
CA THR A 184 -23.91 -11.15 9.39
C THR A 184 -23.51 -9.94 8.55
N LEU A 185 -22.27 -9.91 8.04
CA LEU A 185 -21.73 -8.85 7.21
C LEU A 185 -22.00 -9.08 5.71
N GLY A 186 -22.68 -10.17 5.34
CA GLY A 186 -22.94 -10.52 3.95
C GLY A 186 -21.68 -10.80 3.14
N ILE A 187 -20.62 -11.31 3.78
CA ILE A 187 -19.33 -11.60 3.13
C ILE A 187 -19.33 -13.05 2.67
N HIS A 188 -19.22 -13.27 1.36
CA HIS A 188 -18.97 -14.56 0.76
C HIS A 188 -17.48 -14.68 0.42
N TYR A 189 -16.86 -15.80 0.75
CA TYR A 189 -15.43 -16.00 0.58
C TYR A 189 -15.10 -17.45 0.21
N SER A 190 -13.93 -17.68 -0.39
CA SER A 190 -13.41 -19.00 -0.69
C SER A 190 -13.17 -19.78 0.62
N PRO A 191 -13.72 -21.00 0.79
CA PRO A 191 -13.43 -21.85 1.94
C PRO A 191 -11.99 -22.39 1.95
N PHE A 192 -11.30 -22.30 0.81
CA PHE A 192 -9.93 -22.76 0.60
C PHE A 192 -8.93 -21.62 0.65
N PRO A 193 -7.68 -21.88 1.05
CA PRO A 193 -6.63 -20.87 0.96
C PRO A 193 -6.51 -20.29 -0.46
N PRO A 194 -6.30 -18.97 -0.58
CA PRO A 194 -5.98 -18.00 0.46
C PRO A 194 -7.19 -17.38 1.19
N TYR A 195 -8.39 -17.98 1.12
CA TYR A 195 -9.61 -17.51 1.78
C TYR A 195 -10.08 -16.13 1.28
N GLU A 196 -9.92 -15.88 0.01
CA GLU A 196 -10.25 -14.61 -0.64
C GLU A 196 -11.73 -14.31 -0.58
N VAL A 197 -12.07 -13.04 -0.30
CA VAL A 197 -13.45 -12.55 -0.38
C VAL A 197 -13.88 -12.54 -1.85
N LEU A 198 -15.06 -13.10 -2.11
CA LEU A 198 -15.63 -13.23 -3.46
C LEU A 198 -16.68 -12.14 -3.74
N GLU A 199 -17.48 -11.79 -2.73
CA GLU A 199 -18.48 -10.71 -2.78
C GLU A 199 -18.85 -10.25 -1.36
N THR A 200 -19.44 -9.07 -1.26
CA THR A 200 -20.08 -8.55 -0.05
C THR A 200 -21.45 -7.98 -0.41
N ASN A 201 -22.17 -7.41 0.57
CA ASN A 201 -23.44 -6.73 0.28
C ASN A 201 -23.27 -5.52 -0.68
N GLU A 202 -22.09 -4.92 -0.71
CA GLU A 202 -21.80 -3.68 -1.44
C GLU A 202 -21.07 -3.90 -2.77
N ILE A 203 -20.45 -5.07 -2.95
CA ILE A 203 -19.62 -5.34 -4.12
C ILE A 203 -19.77 -6.78 -4.59
N SER A 204 -20.12 -6.95 -5.85
CA SER A 204 -20.31 -8.25 -6.51
C SER A 204 -18.97 -8.91 -6.90
N VAL A 205 -19.02 -10.20 -7.27
CA VAL A 205 -17.87 -10.96 -7.79
C VAL A 205 -17.22 -10.25 -8.99
N GLY A 206 -18.04 -9.74 -9.93
CA GLY A 206 -17.54 -9.04 -11.12
C GLY A 206 -16.85 -7.73 -10.78
N GLU A 207 -17.38 -6.97 -9.82
CA GLU A 207 -16.78 -5.73 -9.35
C GLU A 207 -15.49 -5.98 -8.57
N LEU A 208 -15.39 -7.04 -7.76
CA LEU A 208 -14.12 -7.43 -7.13
C LEU A 208 -13.08 -7.88 -8.16
N GLN A 209 -13.50 -8.48 -9.28
CA GLN A 209 -12.59 -8.73 -10.39
C GLN A 209 -12.08 -7.43 -11.00
N THR A 210 -12.94 -6.42 -11.17
CA THR A 210 -12.53 -5.09 -11.64
C THR A 210 -11.57 -4.41 -10.65
N ALA A 211 -11.80 -4.54 -9.34
CA ALA A 211 -10.87 -4.04 -8.31
C ALA A 211 -9.48 -4.72 -8.41
N ARG A 212 -9.43 -6.03 -8.68
CA ARG A 212 -8.17 -6.76 -8.96
C ARG A 212 -7.48 -6.26 -10.22
N GLN A 213 -8.24 -5.93 -11.25
CA GLN A 213 -7.71 -5.36 -12.49
C GLN A 213 -7.18 -3.95 -12.26
N LEU A 214 -7.85 -3.12 -11.42
CA LEU A 214 -7.32 -1.84 -10.98
C LEU A 214 -5.99 -1.99 -10.23
N SER A 215 -5.89 -2.97 -9.30
CA SER A 215 -4.63 -3.29 -8.62
C SER A 215 -3.51 -3.59 -9.62
N ARG A 216 -3.76 -4.45 -10.62
CA ARG A 216 -2.77 -4.76 -11.68
C ARG A 216 -2.40 -3.56 -12.54
N LEU A 217 -3.35 -2.65 -12.80
CA LEU A 217 -3.07 -1.39 -13.50
C LEU A 217 -2.12 -0.53 -12.67
N LEU A 218 -2.41 -0.37 -11.37
CA LEU A 218 -1.53 0.38 -10.46
C LEU A 218 -0.12 -0.23 -10.42
N ASP A 219 -0.01 -1.54 -10.22
CA ASP A 219 1.28 -2.24 -10.21
C ASP A 219 2.04 -2.10 -11.53
N GLY A 220 1.33 -2.16 -12.64
CA GLY A 220 1.92 -2.13 -13.97
C GLY A 220 2.38 -0.77 -14.43
N PHE A 221 1.74 0.31 -13.96
CA PHE A 221 1.94 1.65 -14.51
C PHE A 221 2.23 2.69 -13.43
N TYR A 222 1.44 2.77 -12.37
CA TYR A 222 1.68 3.74 -11.30
C TYR A 222 2.88 3.35 -10.41
N ASN A 223 2.93 2.10 -9.94
CA ASN A 223 3.97 1.60 -9.04
C ASN A 223 5.29 1.26 -9.77
N THR A 224 5.31 1.33 -11.10
CA THR A 224 6.52 1.08 -11.90
C THR A 224 7.29 2.39 -12.07
N PRO A 225 8.55 2.50 -11.60
CA PRO A 225 9.32 3.76 -11.61
C PRO A 225 9.37 4.45 -12.97
N ALA A 226 9.55 3.70 -14.06
CA ALA A 226 9.61 4.24 -15.43
C ALA A 226 8.35 5.02 -15.83
N TRP A 227 7.17 4.64 -15.33
CA TRP A 227 5.88 5.24 -15.71
C TRP A 227 5.26 6.07 -14.60
N HIS A 228 5.81 6.04 -13.39
CA HIS A 228 5.21 6.65 -12.20
C HIS A 228 4.84 8.12 -12.40
N ALA A 229 5.81 8.92 -12.82
CA ALA A 229 5.61 10.37 -12.99
C ALA A 229 4.49 10.68 -14.00
N LEU A 230 4.53 10.04 -15.17
CA LEU A 230 3.52 10.22 -16.22
C LEU A 230 2.15 9.71 -15.76
N THR A 231 2.07 8.51 -15.20
CA THR A 231 0.79 7.93 -14.75
C THR A 231 0.16 8.77 -13.64
N ARG A 232 0.98 9.26 -12.72
CA ARG A 232 0.53 10.18 -11.67
C ARG A 232 -0.05 11.47 -12.26
N GLU A 233 0.62 12.08 -13.23
CA GLU A 233 0.16 13.29 -13.90
C GLU A 233 -1.16 13.07 -14.63
N LEU A 234 -1.30 11.96 -15.36
CA LEU A 234 -2.56 11.57 -16.02
C LEU A 234 -3.71 11.40 -15.02
N ILE A 235 -3.45 10.73 -13.87
CA ILE A 235 -4.44 10.57 -12.80
C ILE A 235 -4.89 11.92 -12.24
N LEU A 236 -3.98 12.85 -11.99
CA LEU A 236 -4.29 14.15 -11.37
C LEU A 236 -5.03 15.10 -12.33
N ASN A 237 -4.76 15.01 -13.63
CA ASN A 237 -5.36 15.89 -14.64
C ASN A 237 -6.69 15.38 -15.18
N ASP A 238 -6.95 14.07 -15.17
CA ASP A 238 -8.24 13.49 -15.59
C ASP A 238 -8.75 12.47 -14.54
N LYS A 239 -9.77 12.87 -13.78
CA LYS A 239 -10.43 11.99 -12.79
C LYS A 239 -11.12 10.76 -13.40
N THR A 240 -11.19 10.66 -14.71
CA THR A 240 -11.72 9.47 -15.41
C THR A 240 -10.62 8.61 -16.03
N PHE A 241 -9.36 9.03 -15.92
CA PHE A 241 -8.23 8.34 -16.54
C PHE A 241 -8.15 6.87 -16.15
N LEU A 242 -8.23 6.55 -14.86
CA LEU A 242 -8.13 5.15 -14.39
C LEU A 242 -9.22 4.26 -14.99
N HIS A 243 -10.46 4.75 -15.07
CA HIS A 243 -11.57 4.01 -15.68
C HIS A 243 -11.33 3.81 -17.18
N LYS A 244 -11.03 4.89 -17.91
CA LYS A 244 -10.78 4.84 -19.35
C LYS A 244 -9.59 3.95 -19.72
N PHE A 245 -8.51 4.03 -18.94
CA PHE A 245 -7.32 3.26 -19.20
C PHE A 245 -7.53 1.79 -18.84
N LEU A 246 -8.25 1.48 -17.77
CA LEU A 246 -8.63 0.12 -17.43
C LEU A 246 -9.54 -0.49 -18.52
N GLU A 247 -10.57 0.22 -18.97
CA GLU A 247 -11.43 -0.21 -20.09
C GLU A 247 -10.62 -0.46 -21.38
N TYR A 248 -9.66 0.41 -21.68
CA TYR A 248 -8.76 0.22 -22.81
C TYR A 248 -7.96 -1.09 -22.67
N LEU A 249 -7.35 -1.36 -21.51
CA LEU A 249 -6.57 -2.57 -21.24
C LEU A 249 -7.43 -3.84 -21.30
N ILE A 250 -8.67 -3.78 -20.82
CA ILE A 250 -9.65 -4.89 -20.91
C ILE A 250 -10.01 -5.13 -22.39
N ARG A 251 -10.34 -4.08 -23.15
CA ARG A 251 -10.73 -4.17 -24.58
C ARG A 251 -9.63 -4.81 -25.43
N ILE A 252 -8.36 -4.51 -25.17
CA ILE A 252 -7.23 -5.11 -25.87
C ILE A 252 -6.78 -6.45 -25.27
N ASN A 253 -7.51 -6.95 -24.25
CA ASN A 253 -7.29 -8.22 -23.56
C ASN A 253 -5.88 -8.39 -22.97
N LEU A 254 -5.35 -7.35 -22.33
CA LEU A 254 -3.98 -7.35 -21.78
C LEU A 254 -3.91 -7.19 -20.26
N ILE A 255 -4.95 -6.69 -19.59
CA ILE A 255 -4.90 -6.42 -18.13
C ILE A 255 -4.62 -7.69 -17.29
N ASP A 256 -5.11 -8.84 -17.74
CA ASP A 256 -4.98 -10.13 -17.05
C ASP A 256 -3.80 -10.97 -17.60
N GLN A 257 -2.98 -10.40 -18.50
CA GLN A 257 -1.85 -11.08 -19.11
C GLN A 257 -0.51 -10.61 -18.52
N PRO A 258 0.48 -11.51 -18.37
CA PRO A 258 1.85 -11.09 -18.08
C PRO A 258 2.37 -10.16 -19.16
N MET A 259 2.95 -9.03 -18.76
CA MET A 259 3.52 -8.05 -19.68
C MET A 259 4.95 -7.71 -19.30
N SER A 260 5.85 -7.69 -20.29
CA SER A 260 7.19 -7.14 -20.13
C SER A 260 7.11 -5.62 -19.91
N LEU A 261 8.17 -5.04 -19.32
CA LEU A 261 8.27 -3.60 -19.11
C LEU A 261 8.13 -2.86 -20.47
N GLU A 262 8.84 -3.29 -21.49
CA GLU A 262 8.78 -2.75 -22.84
C GLU A 262 7.34 -2.74 -23.41
N LYS A 263 6.61 -3.84 -23.25
CA LYS A 263 5.22 -3.93 -23.70
C LYS A 263 4.30 -2.96 -22.96
N ARG A 264 4.50 -2.77 -21.67
CA ARG A 264 3.75 -1.78 -20.87
C ARG A 264 4.01 -0.36 -21.38
N GLY A 265 5.26 0.00 -21.65
CA GLY A 265 5.62 1.30 -22.22
C GLY A 265 4.96 1.56 -23.56
N LEU A 266 5.00 0.58 -24.48
CA LEU A 266 4.33 0.69 -25.77
C LEU A 266 2.81 0.88 -25.61
N ILE A 267 2.16 0.16 -24.71
CA ILE A 267 0.73 0.29 -24.44
C ILE A 267 0.39 1.68 -23.93
N LEU A 268 1.14 2.20 -22.95
CA LEU A 268 0.94 3.53 -22.41
C LEU A 268 1.14 4.61 -23.48
N TYR A 269 2.18 4.47 -24.32
CA TYR A 269 2.42 5.34 -25.46
C TYR A 269 1.25 5.35 -26.45
N GLU A 270 0.79 4.18 -26.89
CA GLU A 270 -0.34 4.07 -27.83
C GLU A 270 -1.64 4.60 -27.23
N TYR A 271 -1.87 4.39 -25.94
CA TYR A 271 -3.01 4.98 -25.24
C TYR A 271 -2.94 6.52 -25.26
N CYS A 272 -1.80 7.10 -24.87
CA CYS A 272 -1.60 8.55 -24.86
C CYS A 272 -1.78 9.13 -26.27
N LYS A 273 -1.18 8.52 -27.28
CA LYS A 273 -1.31 8.95 -28.69
C LYS A 273 -2.78 9.03 -29.14
N GLN A 274 -3.64 8.12 -28.69
CA GLN A 274 -5.03 8.02 -29.11
C GLN A 274 -6.00 8.88 -28.27
N ASN A 275 -5.75 9.01 -26.95
CA ASN A 275 -6.73 9.53 -26.01
C ASN A 275 -6.28 10.81 -25.29
N CYS A 276 -4.97 11.07 -25.21
CA CYS A 276 -4.38 12.26 -24.59
C CYS A 276 -3.07 12.66 -25.30
N PRO A 277 -3.15 13.12 -26.56
CA PRO A 277 -1.98 13.36 -27.42
C PRO A 277 -0.97 14.38 -26.88
N GLU A 278 -1.39 15.25 -25.96
CA GLU A 278 -0.54 16.19 -25.24
C GLU A 278 0.54 15.48 -24.40
N TYR A 279 0.29 14.23 -23.97
CA TYR A 279 1.24 13.40 -23.21
C TYR A 279 2.08 12.44 -24.07
N GLN A 280 1.87 12.40 -25.40
CA GLN A 280 2.56 11.46 -26.27
C GLN A 280 4.09 11.57 -26.18
N THR A 281 4.63 12.78 -26.12
CA THR A 281 6.08 13.01 -26.01
C THR A 281 6.63 12.49 -24.69
N GLN A 282 5.94 12.77 -23.58
CA GLN A 282 6.34 12.26 -22.26
C GLN A 282 6.30 10.72 -22.21
N ALA A 283 5.27 10.11 -22.81
CA ALA A 283 5.16 8.66 -22.91
C ALA A 283 6.29 8.03 -23.76
N SER A 284 6.72 8.71 -24.84
CA SER A 284 7.88 8.29 -25.64
C SER A 284 9.17 8.32 -24.83
N ILE A 285 9.42 9.38 -24.09
CA ILE A 285 10.63 9.54 -23.25
C ILE A 285 10.65 8.46 -22.18
N ALA A 286 9.57 8.30 -21.42
CA ALA A 286 9.46 7.29 -20.38
C ALA A 286 9.60 5.84 -20.90
N TRP A 287 9.33 5.59 -22.18
CA TRP A 287 9.50 4.27 -22.79
C TRP A 287 10.94 4.01 -23.22
N ILE A 288 11.71 5.05 -23.59
CA ILE A 288 13.08 4.92 -24.09
C ILE A 288 14.09 4.85 -22.93
N GLU A 289 13.84 5.53 -21.82
CA GLU A 289 14.64 5.49 -20.59
C GLU A 289 14.42 4.19 -19.81
#